data_18ab02fbde245b78cf707694843406d4
#
_entry.id   18ab02fbde245b78cf707694843406d4
#
_cell.length_a   1.000
_cell.length_b   1.000
_cell.length_c   1.000
_cell.angle_alpha   90.00
_cell.angle_beta   90.00
_cell.angle_gamma   90.00
#
_symmetry.space_group_name_H-M   'P 1'
#
loop_
_entity.id
_entity.type
_entity.pdbx_description
1 polymer ?
#
loop_
_entity_poly.entity_id
_entity_poly.type
_entity_poly.pdbx_seq_one_letter_code
_entity_poly.pdbx_strand_id
1 'polypeptide(L)'
;MRAVGITAPGGPEVLSVVDRPVREPGPGEVRIAVKAAAVNPTDIGLRQSGGGDLPAPWTPGMDAAGTVEAVGDGVDRLHVGDEVMAAVSPRRPEGGAQAELVVVPAAAVVPIPDGATLQQASTLPMNGLTAEFGLELLGLQAGNTLAVTGGAGLLASYIIPLAKEQGLRVLADAKPEDEELVRGYGADVVVPRGEGFVEAVSEGVDGLYDTARLHESGFGAIRDGGTMVVVRGWDPEETERGIVVKQVFVFDVLERTDWLEELRRLASDGRLQLRVAGEYPPEEAAEAQRAMEAGGLRGRAVIVF
;
A
#
# COMPACT_ATOMS: atom_id res chain seq x y z
N MET A 1 7.81 10.33 22.92
CA MET A 1 6.56 9.82 22.31
C MET A 1 6.55 8.31 22.30
N ARG A 2 5.38 7.71 22.42
CA ARG A 2 5.22 6.25 22.31
C ARG A 2 5.22 5.82 20.84
N ALA A 3 5.82 4.69 20.55
CA ALA A 3 5.84 4.10 19.21
C ALA A 3 5.88 2.57 19.30
N VAL A 4 5.44 1.90 18.28
CA VAL A 4 5.71 0.46 18.09
C VAL A 4 7.17 0.32 17.70
N GLY A 5 7.91 -0.50 18.43
CA GLY A 5 9.34 -0.74 18.25
C GLY A 5 9.66 -2.19 17.96
N ILE A 6 10.64 -2.40 17.10
CA ILE A 6 11.25 -3.71 16.78
C ILE A 6 12.68 -3.64 17.26
N THR A 7 13.00 -4.40 18.32
CA THR A 7 14.33 -4.37 18.96
C THR A 7 15.34 -5.32 18.33
N ALA A 8 14.86 -6.36 17.65
CA ALA A 8 15.64 -7.35 16.91
C ALA A 8 14.78 -7.99 15.83
N PRO A 9 15.36 -8.52 14.74
CA PRO A 9 14.60 -9.32 13.77
C PRO A 9 13.96 -10.54 14.44
N GLY A 10 12.70 -10.87 14.07
CA GLY A 10 12.01 -12.02 14.66
C GLY A 10 10.56 -12.17 14.26
N GLY A 11 9.84 -12.99 15.03
CA GLY A 11 8.39 -13.15 14.91
C GLY A 11 7.62 -11.95 15.51
N PRO A 12 6.27 -11.98 15.49
CA PRO A 12 5.46 -10.88 16.01
C PRO A 12 5.74 -10.50 17.48
N GLU A 13 6.27 -11.42 18.26
CA GLU A 13 6.62 -11.23 19.69
C GLU A 13 7.72 -10.19 19.93
N VAL A 14 8.49 -9.81 18.93
CA VAL A 14 9.53 -8.77 19.06
C VAL A 14 8.98 -7.34 19.02
N LEU A 15 7.68 -7.20 18.67
CA LEU A 15 7.01 -5.92 18.67
C LEU A 15 6.64 -5.52 20.10
N SER A 16 6.98 -4.31 20.47
CA SER A 16 6.64 -3.73 21.77
C SER A 16 6.47 -2.23 21.68
N VAL A 17 5.81 -1.63 22.66
CA VAL A 17 5.76 -0.16 22.76
C VAL A 17 7.09 0.32 23.34
N VAL A 18 7.69 1.30 22.68
CA VAL A 18 8.95 1.93 23.06
C VAL A 18 8.81 3.45 23.11
N ASP A 19 9.67 4.09 23.89
CA ASP A 19 9.80 5.55 23.87
C ASP A 19 10.79 6.00 22.81
N ARG A 20 10.39 6.98 22.00
CA ARG A 20 11.21 7.59 20.96
C ARG A 20 11.33 9.11 21.19
N PRO A 21 12.46 9.75 20.84
CA PRO A 21 12.57 11.19 20.85
C PRO A 21 11.59 11.81 19.84
N VAL A 22 11.13 13.02 20.15
CA VAL A 22 10.34 13.83 19.23
C VAL A 22 11.29 14.77 18.48
N ARG A 23 11.12 14.85 17.15
CA ARG A 23 11.89 15.77 16.30
C ARG A 23 11.00 16.93 15.85
N GLU A 24 11.56 18.12 15.81
CA GLU A 24 10.91 19.27 15.16
C GLU A 24 10.97 19.13 13.64
N PRO A 25 9.93 19.57 12.90
CA PRO A 25 9.97 19.56 11.43
C PRO A 25 10.98 20.60 10.94
N GLY A 26 11.85 20.16 9.99
CA GLY A 26 12.74 21.04 9.24
C GLY A 26 12.03 21.76 8.09
N PRO A 27 12.75 22.58 7.30
CA PRO A 27 12.19 23.23 6.13
C PRO A 27 11.56 22.20 5.15
N GLY A 28 10.34 22.48 4.69
CA GLY A 28 9.60 21.60 3.79
C GLY A 28 8.98 20.36 4.45
N GLU A 29 9.06 20.23 5.77
CA GLU A 29 8.51 19.09 6.51
C GLU A 29 7.32 19.50 7.39
N VAL A 30 6.50 18.51 7.74
CA VAL A 30 5.43 18.66 8.74
C VAL A 30 5.51 17.57 9.79
N ARG A 31 5.07 17.89 11.02
CA ARG A 31 4.86 16.92 12.08
C ARG A 31 3.37 16.64 12.20
N ILE A 32 3.02 15.36 12.17
CA ILE A 32 1.65 14.86 12.27
C ILE A 32 1.48 14.17 13.62
N ALA A 33 0.47 14.57 14.39
CA ALA A 33 -0.06 13.79 15.50
C ALA A 33 -0.88 12.65 14.93
N VAL A 34 -0.27 11.45 14.88
CA VAL A 34 -0.85 10.25 14.27
C VAL A 34 -2.01 9.76 15.13
N LYS A 35 -3.12 9.45 14.49
CA LYS A 35 -4.29 8.81 15.09
C LYS A 35 -4.52 7.41 14.55
N ALA A 36 -4.06 7.15 13.33
CA ALA A 36 -4.20 5.86 12.68
C ALA A 36 -2.99 5.58 11.78
N ALA A 37 -2.45 4.37 11.86
CA ALA A 37 -1.35 3.89 11.02
C ALA A 37 -1.66 2.48 10.51
N ALA A 38 -1.80 2.30 9.19
CA ALA A 38 -2.10 0.98 8.64
C ALA A 38 -0.91 0.03 8.75
N VAL A 39 -1.22 -1.24 8.96
CA VAL A 39 -0.24 -2.33 8.98
C VAL A 39 -0.15 -2.94 7.58
N ASN A 40 1.05 -2.99 7.03
CA ASN A 40 1.33 -3.45 5.68
C ASN A 40 2.30 -4.63 5.65
N PRO A 41 2.35 -5.40 4.56
CA PRO A 41 3.35 -6.47 4.40
C PRO A 41 4.80 -5.99 4.51
N THR A 42 5.07 -4.72 4.21
CA THR A 42 6.39 -4.08 4.40
C THR A 42 6.81 -4.00 5.85
N ASP A 43 5.86 -3.87 6.78
CA ASP A 43 6.12 -3.83 8.22
C ASP A 43 6.57 -5.22 8.74
N ILE A 44 5.97 -6.28 8.18
CA ILE A 44 6.40 -7.65 8.42
C ILE A 44 7.81 -7.86 7.89
N GLY A 45 8.11 -7.37 6.68
CA GLY A 45 9.45 -7.41 6.10
C GLY A 45 10.49 -6.71 6.98
N LEU A 46 10.17 -5.50 7.46
CA LEU A 46 11.03 -4.76 8.39
C LEU A 46 11.27 -5.54 9.69
N ARG A 47 10.22 -6.14 10.26
CA ARG A 47 10.35 -6.97 11.46
C ARG A 47 11.24 -8.19 11.23
N GLN A 48 11.08 -8.88 10.10
CA GLN A 48 11.81 -10.10 9.79
C GLN A 48 13.27 -9.87 9.43
N SER A 49 13.56 -8.77 8.73
CA SER A 49 14.91 -8.48 8.19
C SER A 49 15.69 -7.42 8.97
N GLY A 50 15.01 -6.66 9.84
CA GLY A 50 15.59 -5.50 10.51
C GLY A 50 15.71 -4.26 9.63
N GLY A 51 16.19 -3.18 10.21
CA GLY A 51 16.30 -1.85 9.58
C GLY A 51 17.63 -1.60 8.83
N GLY A 52 18.35 -2.65 8.45
CA GLY A 52 19.67 -2.50 7.79
C GLY A 52 20.67 -1.83 8.71
N ASP A 53 21.31 -0.76 8.23
CA ASP A 53 22.32 0.00 8.99
C ASP A 53 21.73 0.94 10.06
N LEU A 54 20.41 1.07 10.13
CA LEU A 54 19.76 1.88 11.16
C LEU A 54 19.80 1.18 12.53
N PRO A 55 20.09 1.91 13.61
CA PRO A 55 20.07 1.32 14.97
C PRO A 55 18.63 0.98 15.39
N ALA A 56 18.47 -0.17 16.05
CA ALA A 56 17.23 -0.51 16.71
C ALA A 56 16.98 0.41 17.95
N PRO A 57 15.73 0.58 18.40
CA PRO A 57 14.52 -0.03 17.86
C PRO A 57 14.06 0.61 16.56
N TRP A 58 13.58 -0.19 15.60
CA TRP A 58 12.98 0.29 14.35
C TRP A 58 11.47 0.46 14.54
N THR A 59 10.92 1.57 14.07
CA THR A 59 9.46 1.80 14.09
C THR A 59 8.88 1.49 12.72
N PRO A 60 7.92 0.56 12.60
CA PRO A 60 7.26 0.25 11.33
C PRO A 60 6.21 1.31 10.95
N GLY A 61 5.56 1.12 9.80
CA GLY A 61 4.46 1.93 9.30
C GLY A 61 4.84 2.79 8.10
N MET A 62 4.13 2.59 7.01
CA MET A 62 4.29 3.38 5.77
C MET A 62 3.11 4.29 5.49
N ASP A 63 2.08 4.26 6.32
CA ASP A 63 0.87 5.06 6.20
C ASP A 63 0.52 5.70 7.54
N ALA A 64 0.25 6.99 7.52
CA ALA A 64 -0.27 7.72 8.67
C ALA A 64 -1.54 8.48 8.28
N ALA A 65 -2.47 8.60 9.22
CA ALA A 65 -3.49 9.63 9.21
C ALA A 65 -3.61 10.25 10.60
N GLY A 66 -3.85 11.55 10.65
CA GLY A 66 -3.86 12.30 11.89
C GLY A 66 -4.01 13.79 11.65
N THR A 67 -3.56 14.59 12.62
CA THR A 67 -3.67 16.05 12.56
C THR A 67 -2.28 16.67 12.45
N VAL A 68 -2.11 17.67 11.59
CA VAL A 68 -0.89 18.47 11.53
C VAL A 68 -0.70 19.19 12.85
N GLU A 69 0.42 18.91 13.54
CA GLU A 69 0.74 19.51 14.84
C GLU A 69 1.75 20.66 14.72
N ALA A 70 2.67 20.54 13.75
CA ALA A 70 3.66 21.57 13.46
C ALA A 70 4.02 21.58 11.98
N VAL A 71 4.40 22.73 11.45
CA VAL A 71 4.87 22.92 10.08
C VAL A 71 6.25 23.56 10.09
N GLY A 72 7.14 23.09 9.22
CA GLY A 72 8.45 23.67 8.99
C GLY A 72 8.39 24.83 8.00
N ASP A 73 9.50 25.55 7.89
CA ASP A 73 9.62 26.69 6.97
C ASP A 73 9.34 26.27 5.51
N GLY A 74 8.64 27.15 4.77
CA GLY A 74 8.35 26.94 3.34
C GLY A 74 7.19 25.97 3.07
N VAL A 75 6.42 25.60 4.07
CA VAL A 75 5.19 24.80 3.90
C VAL A 75 3.97 25.73 3.95
N ASP A 76 3.40 26.01 2.78
CA ASP A 76 2.30 26.98 2.63
C ASP A 76 0.92 26.33 2.44
N ARG A 77 0.88 25.01 2.06
CA ARG A 77 -0.36 24.32 1.72
C ARG A 77 -0.99 23.49 2.85
N LEU A 78 -0.28 23.34 3.96
CA LEU A 78 -0.74 22.60 5.13
C LEU A 78 -0.64 23.50 6.37
N HIS A 79 -1.64 23.41 7.25
CA HIS A 79 -1.73 24.24 8.44
C HIS A 79 -1.92 23.37 9.69
N VAL A 80 -1.46 23.88 10.82
CA VAL A 80 -1.73 23.23 12.12
C VAL A 80 -3.23 23.08 12.33
N GLY A 81 -3.66 21.87 12.64
CA GLY A 81 -5.07 21.49 12.79
C GLY A 81 -5.69 20.79 11.59
N ASP A 82 -5.04 20.78 10.43
CA ASP A 82 -5.53 20.05 9.26
C ASP A 82 -5.54 18.54 9.53
N GLU A 83 -6.64 17.87 9.19
CA GLU A 83 -6.70 16.40 9.15
C GLU A 83 -6.10 15.89 7.84
N VAL A 84 -5.07 15.07 7.95
CA VAL A 84 -4.24 14.65 6.82
C VAL A 84 -3.97 13.16 6.81
N MET A 85 -3.61 12.66 5.61
CA MET A 85 -2.99 11.35 5.42
C MET A 85 -1.63 11.52 4.77
N ALA A 86 -0.71 10.60 5.05
CA ALA A 86 0.68 10.69 4.61
C ALA A 86 1.27 9.34 4.22
N ALA A 87 2.09 9.34 3.18
CA ALA A 87 3.00 8.25 2.88
C ALA A 87 4.30 8.44 3.66
N VAL A 88 4.74 7.40 4.37
CA VAL A 88 5.87 7.48 5.32
C VAL A 88 6.95 6.46 4.95
N SER A 89 8.21 6.86 5.00
CA SER A 89 9.33 5.94 4.88
C SER A 89 9.81 5.49 6.27
N PRO A 90 9.70 4.20 6.63
CA PRO A 90 10.28 3.70 7.87
C PRO A 90 11.81 3.55 7.82
N ARG A 91 12.43 3.81 6.66
CA ARG A 91 13.90 3.77 6.44
C ARG A 91 14.60 5.06 6.84
N ARG A 92 14.03 5.80 7.77
CA ARG A 92 14.59 7.02 8.36
C ARG A 92 14.99 6.75 9.82
N PRO A 93 15.94 7.54 10.37
CA PRO A 93 16.30 7.40 11.79
C PRO A 93 15.13 7.57 12.75
N GLU A 94 14.12 8.37 12.37
CA GLU A 94 12.89 8.59 13.14
C GLU A 94 11.96 7.39 13.10
N GLY A 95 12.09 6.52 12.09
CA GLY A 95 11.22 5.37 11.86
C GLY A 95 9.95 5.73 11.08
N GLY A 96 8.99 4.80 11.12
CA GLY A 96 7.74 4.86 10.38
C GLY A 96 6.56 5.45 11.17
N ALA A 97 5.37 5.26 10.60
CA ALA A 97 4.12 5.88 11.06
C ALA A 97 3.50 5.28 12.32
N GLN A 98 3.94 4.09 12.78
CA GLN A 98 3.36 3.48 13.98
C GLN A 98 3.95 4.11 15.25
N ALA A 99 3.73 5.42 15.41
CA ALA A 99 4.17 6.28 16.50
C ALA A 99 3.14 7.40 16.73
N GLU A 100 3.09 7.97 17.95
CA GLU A 100 2.20 9.10 18.26
C GLU A 100 2.48 10.33 17.40
N LEU A 101 3.72 10.54 16.99
CA LEU A 101 4.14 11.66 16.14
C LEU A 101 5.04 11.15 15.02
N VAL A 102 4.89 11.71 13.82
CA VAL A 102 5.79 11.46 12.70
C VAL A 102 6.13 12.76 12.00
N VAL A 103 7.39 12.91 11.59
CA VAL A 103 7.82 14.06 10.77
C VAL A 103 8.08 13.56 9.36
N VAL A 104 7.46 14.18 8.38
CA VAL A 104 7.52 13.76 6.97
C VAL A 104 7.67 14.97 6.03
N PRO A 105 8.19 14.80 4.82
CA PRO A 105 8.13 15.83 3.79
C PRO A 105 6.68 16.23 3.54
N ALA A 106 6.41 17.53 3.47
CA ALA A 106 5.07 18.02 3.15
C ALA A 106 4.56 17.47 1.80
N ALA A 107 5.46 17.19 0.85
CA ALA A 107 5.11 16.60 -0.43
C ALA A 107 4.46 15.21 -0.32
N ALA A 108 4.71 14.47 0.76
CA ALA A 108 4.12 13.15 1.02
C ALA A 108 2.78 13.21 1.78
N VAL A 109 2.22 14.40 1.99
CA VAL A 109 1.04 14.63 2.84
C VAL A 109 -0.06 15.31 2.04
N VAL A 110 -1.30 14.87 2.19
CA VAL A 110 -2.51 15.51 1.63
C VAL A 110 -3.64 15.45 2.66
N PRO A 111 -4.68 16.31 2.57
CA PRO A 111 -5.87 16.18 3.39
C PRO A 111 -6.50 14.79 3.28
N ILE A 112 -7.24 14.35 4.28
CA ILE A 112 -8.00 13.10 4.17
C ILE A 112 -9.13 13.23 3.13
N PRO A 113 -9.61 12.11 2.55
CA PRO A 113 -10.78 12.12 1.67
C PRO A 113 -12.04 12.59 2.42
N ASP A 114 -12.90 13.33 1.72
CA ASP A 114 -14.15 13.84 2.27
C ASP A 114 -15.04 12.68 2.79
N GLY A 115 -15.50 12.79 4.03
CA GLY A 115 -16.34 11.78 4.66
C GLY A 115 -15.61 10.53 5.16
N ALA A 116 -14.30 10.41 4.97
CA ALA A 116 -13.52 9.32 5.52
C ALA A 116 -13.13 9.55 6.99
N THR A 117 -13.04 8.47 7.76
CA THR A 117 -12.40 8.52 9.08
C THR A 117 -10.87 8.48 8.93
N LEU A 118 -10.14 8.87 9.97
CA LEU A 118 -8.67 8.79 9.99
C LEU A 118 -8.18 7.35 9.81
N GLN A 119 -8.89 6.36 10.39
CA GLN A 119 -8.58 4.95 10.22
C GLN A 119 -8.71 4.51 8.76
N GLN A 120 -9.80 4.93 8.10
CA GLN A 120 -10.01 4.66 6.68
C GLN A 120 -8.93 5.36 5.83
N ALA A 121 -8.68 6.64 6.07
CA ALA A 121 -7.68 7.42 5.34
C ALA A 121 -6.28 6.82 5.44
N SER A 122 -5.90 6.26 6.60
CA SER A 122 -4.59 5.60 6.78
C SER A 122 -4.38 4.37 5.90
N THR A 123 -5.42 3.82 5.25
CA THR A 123 -5.26 2.65 4.39
C THR A 123 -4.84 2.99 2.96
N LEU A 124 -4.90 4.26 2.58
CA LEU A 124 -4.79 4.70 1.18
C LEU A 124 -3.36 5.02 0.70
N PRO A 125 -2.53 5.82 1.41
CA PRO A 125 -1.34 6.45 0.81
C PRO A 125 -0.39 5.47 0.12
N MET A 126 0.23 4.56 0.87
CA MET A 126 1.22 3.63 0.32
C MET A 126 0.59 2.64 -0.68
N ASN A 127 -0.60 2.12 -0.35
CA ASN A 127 -1.27 1.16 -1.24
C ASN A 127 -1.79 1.82 -2.51
N GLY A 128 -2.31 3.05 -2.44
CA GLY A 128 -2.72 3.84 -3.59
C GLY A 128 -1.53 4.19 -4.49
N LEU A 129 -0.44 4.69 -3.90
CA LEU A 129 0.79 4.97 -4.64
C LEU A 129 1.39 3.70 -5.26
N THR A 130 1.32 2.56 -4.57
CA THR A 130 1.74 1.27 -5.15
C THR A 130 0.89 0.92 -6.36
N ALA A 131 -0.44 1.11 -6.28
CA ALA A 131 -1.35 0.81 -7.38
C ALA A 131 -1.08 1.70 -8.61
N GLU A 132 -0.95 3.01 -8.42
CA GLU A 132 -0.63 3.98 -9.49
C GLU A 132 0.72 3.69 -10.12
N PHE A 133 1.76 3.52 -9.31
CA PHE A 133 3.11 3.28 -9.84
C PHE A 133 3.19 1.98 -10.63
N GLY A 134 2.54 0.92 -10.17
CA GLY A 134 2.51 -0.32 -10.94
C GLY A 134 1.74 -0.20 -12.25
N LEU A 135 0.65 0.58 -12.30
CA LEU A 135 -0.07 0.88 -13.54
C LEU A 135 0.79 1.72 -14.51
N GLU A 136 1.53 2.71 -14.01
CA GLU A 136 2.50 3.47 -14.81
C GLU A 136 3.60 2.54 -15.37
N LEU A 137 4.15 1.65 -14.53
CA LEU A 137 5.17 0.68 -14.96
C LEU A 137 4.67 -0.31 -16.01
N LEU A 138 3.39 -0.72 -15.95
CA LEU A 138 2.78 -1.57 -17.00
C LEU A 138 2.80 -0.88 -18.36
N GLY A 139 2.58 0.43 -18.41
CA GLY A 139 2.61 1.22 -19.64
C GLY A 139 1.49 0.85 -20.63
N LEU A 140 0.36 0.31 -20.14
CA LEU A 140 -0.77 -0.11 -20.96
C LEU A 140 -1.53 1.11 -21.50
N GLN A 141 -2.23 0.92 -22.61
CA GLN A 141 -3.07 1.94 -23.26
C GLN A 141 -4.55 1.56 -23.14
N ALA A 142 -5.42 2.55 -23.25
CA ALA A 142 -6.87 2.31 -23.29
C ALA A 142 -7.23 1.21 -24.30
N GLY A 143 -8.07 0.27 -23.87
CA GLY A 143 -8.45 -0.90 -24.64
C GLY A 143 -7.54 -2.13 -24.44
N ASN A 144 -6.35 -1.97 -23.83
CA ASN A 144 -5.54 -3.12 -23.43
C ASN A 144 -6.21 -3.91 -22.30
N THR A 145 -5.81 -5.17 -22.17
CA THR A 145 -6.31 -6.07 -21.13
C THR A 145 -5.29 -6.24 -20.02
N LEU A 146 -5.70 -5.96 -18.79
CA LEU A 146 -4.94 -6.14 -17.56
C LEU A 146 -5.52 -7.30 -16.75
N ALA A 147 -4.68 -8.23 -16.31
CA ALA A 147 -5.04 -9.18 -15.27
C ALA A 147 -4.47 -8.72 -13.91
N VAL A 148 -5.25 -8.90 -12.85
CA VAL A 148 -4.87 -8.55 -11.47
C VAL A 148 -5.04 -9.77 -10.59
N THR A 149 -3.98 -10.24 -9.94
CA THR A 149 -4.05 -11.34 -8.98
C THR A 149 -4.31 -10.83 -7.56
N GLY A 150 -4.92 -11.67 -6.70
CA GLY A 150 -5.31 -11.25 -5.36
C GLY A 150 -6.48 -10.26 -5.35
N GLY A 151 -7.43 -10.40 -6.28
CA GLY A 151 -8.46 -9.42 -6.60
C GLY A 151 -9.32 -8.94 -5.41
N ALA A 152 -9.57 -9.79 -4.41
CA ALA A 152 -10.30 -9.40 -3.19
C ALA A 152 -9.45 -8.64 -2.15
N GLY A 153 -8.14 -8.53 -2.37
CA GLY A 153 -7.21 -7.83 -1.48
C GLY A 153 -7.37 -6.30 -1.51
N LEU A 154 -6.82 -5.60 -0.50
CA LEU A 154 -6.90 -4.14 -0.48
C LEU A 154 -6.17 -3.50 -1.67
N LEU A 155 -4.96 -3.95 -2.00
CA LEU A 155 -4.20 -3.36 -3.10
C LEU A 155 -4.95 -3.51 -4.43
N ALA A 156 -5.52 -4.69 -4.72
CA ALA A 156 -6.32 -4.91 -5.91
C ALA A 156 -7.59 -4.04 -5.95
N SER A 157 -8.21 -3.73 -4.80
CA SER A 157 -9.37 -2.82 -4.75
C SER A 157 -9.04 -1.37 -5.11
N TYR A 158 -7.77 -1.01 -5.20
CA TYR A 158 -7.31 0.27 -5.76
C TYR A 158 -6.85 0.11 -7.20
N ILE A 159 -6.11 -0.96 -7.54
CA ILE A 159 -5.65 -1.22 -8.91
C ILE A 159 -6.81 -1.31 -9.89
N ILE A 160 -7.85 -2.09 -9.55
CA ILE A 160 -8.98 -2.35 -10.46
C ILE A 160 -9.69 -1.06 -10.89
N PRO A 161 -10.20 -0.21 -9.97
CA PRO A 161 -10.86 1.03 -10.37
C PRO A 161 -9.91 2.00 -11.06
N LEU A 162 -8.65 2.14 -10.64
CA LEU A 162 -7.66 2.98 -11.31
C LEU A 162 -7.37 2.53 -12.75
N ALA A 163 -7.26 1.22 -12.97
CA ALA A 163 -7.13 0.65 -14.31
C ALA A 163 -8.37 0.93 -15.18
N LYS A 164 -9.56 0.88 -14.59
CA LYS A 164 -10.81 1.25 -15.29
C LYS A 164 -10.84 2.73 -15.68
N GLU A 165 -10.30 3.65 -14.84
CA GLU A 165 -10.15 5.05 -15.20
C GLU A 165 -9.26 5.26 -16.44
N GLN A 166 -8.22 4.42 -16.58
CA GLN A 166 -7.33 4.43 -17.74
C GLN A 166 -7.93 3.76 -18.98
N GLY A 167 -9.18 3.27 -18.91
CA GLY A 167 -9.87 2.62 -20.02
C GLY A 167 -9.40 1.20 -20.30
N LEU A 168 -8.79 0.54 -19.34
CA LEU A 168 -8.36 -0.85 -19.48
C LEU A 168 -9.54 -1.83 -19.32
N ARG A 169 -9.46 -2.97 -20.01
CA ARG A 169 -10.26 -4.14 -19.70
C ARG A 169 -9.58 -4.91 -18.57
N VAL A 170 -10.30 -5.14 -17.46
CA VAL A 170 -9.72 -5.74 -16.25
C VAL A 170 -10.29 -7.12 -15.98
N LEU A 171 -9.39 -8.10 -15.91
CA LEU A 171 -9.65 -9.44 -15.36
C LEU A 171 -9.06 -9.50 -13.95
N ALA A 172 -9.79 -10.05 -12.98
CA ALA A 172 -9.25 -10.23 -11.64
C ALA A 172 -9.58 -11.61 -11.09
N ASP A 173 -8.67 -12.19 -10.30
CA ASP A 173 -8.93 -13.48 -9.68
C ASP A 173 -9.77 -13.31 -8.40
N ALA A 174 -10.64 -14.28 -8.15
CA ALA A 174 -11.35 -14.36 -6.88
C ALA A 174 -11.67 -15.80 -6.49
N LYS A 175 -11.91 -16.00 -5.18
CA LYS A 175 -12.64 -17.16 -4.72
C LYS A 175 -14.13 -16.95 -4.99
N PRO A 176 -14.94 -18.03 -5.06
CA PRO A 176 -16.39 -17.89 -5.32
C PRO A 176 -17.10 -16.93 -4.36
N GLU A 177 -16.75 -16.94 -3.08
CA GLU A 177 -17.32 -16.06 -2.07
C GLU A 177 -16.95 -14.57 -2.23
N ASP A 178 -15.90 -14.26 -2.98
CA ASP A 178 -15.40 -12.90 -3.22
C ASP A 178 -15.77 -12.35 -4.61
N GLU A 179 -16.41 -13.14 -5.45
CA GLU A 179 -16.67 -12.76 -6.85
C GLU A 179 -17.49 -11.47 -6.97
N GLU A 180 -18.56 -11.34 -6.20
CA GLU A 180 -19.39 -10.13 -6.19
C GLU A 180 -18.61 -8.90 -5.72
N LEU A 181 -17.78 -9.06 -4.70
CA LEU A 181 -16.90 -8.01 -4.18
C LEU A 181 -15.95 -7.50 -5.28
N VAL A 182 -15.29 -8.41 -6.00
CA VAL A 182 -14.32 -8.06 -7.04
C VAL A 182 -15.01 -7.44 -8.26
N ARG A 183 -16.20 -7.90 -8.63
CA ARG A 183 -17.03 -7.23 -9.64
C ARG A 183 -17.44 -5.82 -9.21
N GLY A 184 -17.72 -5.64 -7.91
CA GLY A 184 -18.03 -4.33 -7.33
C GLY A 184 -16.90 -3.31 -7.41
N TYR A 185 -15.64 -3.75 -7.55
CA TYR A 185 -14.49 -2.85 -7.82
C TYR A 185 -14.41 -2.41 -9.29
N GLY A 186 -15.16 -3.04 -10.19
CA GLY A 186 -15.18 -2.73 -11.61
C GLY A 186 -14.45 -3.74 -12.50
N ALA A 187 -14.09 -4.94 -12.00
CA ALA A 187 -13.53 -5.98 -12.84
C ALA A 187 -14.54 -6.42 -13.92
N ASP A 188 -14.13 -6.41 -15.18
CA ASP A 188 -14.98 -6.82 -16.32
C ASP A 188 -15.19 -8.34 -16.32
N VAL A 189 -14.17 -9.09 -15.87
CA VAL A 189 -14.21 -10.55 -15.77
C VAL A 189 -13.60 -10.97 -14.45
N VAL A 190 -14.29 -11.85 -13.72
CA VAL A 190 -13.73 -12.52 -12.55
C VAL A 190 -13.38 -13.96 -12.94
N VAL A 191 -12.14 -14.36 -12.68
CA VAL A 191 -11.59 -15.66 -12.99
C VAL A 191 -11.25 -16.45 -11.72
N PRO A 192 -11.16 -17.79 -11.78
CA PRO A 192 -10.80 -18.60 -10.63
C PRO A 192 -9.43 -18.20 -10.06
N ARG A 193 -9.29 -18.24 -8.74
CA ARG A 193 -8.03 -18.02 -8.04
C ARG A 193 -7.20 -19.32 -7.98
N GLY A 194 -5.87 -19.19 -8.07
CA GLY A 194 -4.94 -20.32 -7.95
C GLY A 194 -4.69 -21.03 -9.26
N GLU A 195 -4.68 -22.36 -9.25
CA GLU A 195 -4.28 -23.18 -10.41
C GLU A 195 -5.10 -22.93 -11.68
N GLY A 196 -6.38 -22.57 -11.56
CA GLY A 196 -7.23 -22.25 -12.71
C GLY A 196 -7.05 -20.85 -13.30
N PHE A 197 -6.23 -19.99 -12.71
CA PHE A 197 -6.06 -18.61 -13.16
C PHE A 197 -5.48 -18.53 -14.58
N VAL A 198 -4.36 -19.20 -14.81
CA VAL A 198 -3.67 -19.14 -16.11
C VAL A 198 -4.53 -19.75 -17.24
N GLU A 199 -5.22 -20.85 -16.96
CA GLU A 199 -6.11 -21.48 -17.93
C GLU A 199 -7.30 -20.59 -18.29
N ALA A 200 -7.86 -19.87 -17.31
CA ALA A 200 -8.96 -18.94 -17.53
C ALA A 200 -8.56 -17.68 -18.31
N VAL A 201 -7.27 -17.38 -18.38
CA VAL A 201 -6.70 -16.22 -19.11
C VAL A 201 -5.98 -16.68 -20.40
N SER A 202 -6.41 -17.79 -21.00
CA SER A 202 -5.74 -18.50 -22.10
C SER A 202 -5.51 -17.71 -23.39
N GLU A 203 -6.25 -16.62 -23.61
CA GLU A 203 -6.02 -15.70 -24.76
C GLU A 203 -4.79 -14.81 -24.57
N GLY A 204 -4.22 -14.78 -23.37
CA GLY A 204 -3.13 -13.90 -22.97
C GLY A 204 -3.57 -12.43 -22.76
N VAL A 205 -3.05 -11.80 -21.69
CA VAL A 205 -3.29 -10.38 -21.40
C VAL A 205 -2.09 -9.53 -21.80
N ASP A 206 -2.32 -8.24 -22.03
CA ASP A 206 -1.27 -7.27 -22.32
C ASP A 206 -0.37 -7.02 -21.11
N GLY A 207 -0.96 -7.06 -19.91
CA GLY A 207 -0.25 -6.90 -18.65
C GLY A 207 -0.84 -7.72 -17.51
N LEU A 208 0.05 -8.11 -16.59
CA LEU A 208 -0.31 -8.77 -15.32
C LEU A 208 0.20 -7.95 -14.14
N TYR A 209 -0.70 -7.55 -13.24
CA TYR A 209 -0.33 -6.99 -11.95
C TYR A 209 -0.39 -8.10 -10.89
N ASP A 210 0.78 -8.63 -10.52
CA ASP A 210 0.87 -9.76 -9.60
C ASP A 210 0.95 -9.29 -8.14
N THR A 211 -0.18 -9.27 -7.47
CA THR A 211 -0.24 -8.98 -6.02
C THR A 211 -0.27 -10.25 -5.16
N ALA A 212 -0.47 -11.42 -5.77
CA ALA A 212 -0.59 -12.71 -5.09
C ALA A 212 0.72 -13.55 -5.12
N ARG A 213 1.78 -13.04 -5.76
CA ARG A 213 3.08 -13.69 -5.87
C ARG A 213 3.04 -14.99 -6.68
N LEU A 214 2.38 -14.95 -7.83
CA LEU A 214 2.43 -16.06 -8.80
C LEU A 214 3.82 -16.22 -9.41
N HIS A 215 4.55 -15.10 -9.57
CA HIS A 215 5.88 -15.09 -10.14
C HIS A 215 5.90 -15.78 -11.52
N GLU A 216 6.83 -16.71 -11.79
CA GLU A 216 6.95 -17.43 -13.07
C GLU A 216 5.67 -18.15 -13.47
N SER A 217 4.90 -18.65 -12.51
CA SER A 217 3.64 -19.34 -12.81
C SER A 217 2.58 -18.43 -13.45
N GLY A 218 2.74 -17.11 -13.33
CA GLY A 218 1.88 -16.12 -13.96
C GLY A 218 2.21 -15.86 -15.44
N PHE A 219 3.37 -16.29 -15.95
CA PHE A 219 3.78 -16.00 -17.33
C PHE A 219 2.81 -16.57 -18.35
N GLY A 220 2.24 -17.76 -18.08
CA GLY A 220 1.25 -18.37 -18.98
C GLY A 220 0.00 -17.54 -19.25
N ALA A 221 -0.32 -16.58 -18.37
CA ALA A 221 -1.44 -15.66 -18.55
C ALA A 221 -1.11 -14.46 -19.45
N ILE A 222 0.17 -14.20 -19.77
CA ILE A 222 0.64 -12.99 -20.46
C ILE A 222 0.94 -13.32 -21.91
N ARG A 223 0.50 -12.48 -22.84
CA ARG A 223 0.85 -12.64 -24.25
C ARG A 223 2.34 -12.41 -24.50
N ASP A 224 2.86 -12.82 -25.66
CA ASP A 224 4.23 -12.55 -26.07
C ASP A 224 4.51 -11.03 -26.06
N GLY A 225 5.63 -10.63 -25.49
CA GLY A 225 6.03 -9.24 -25.35
C GLY A 225 5.21 -8.43 -24.35
N GLY A 226 4.32 -9.05 -23.55
CA GLY A 226 3.55 -8.37 -22.51
C GLY A 226 4.39 -7.99 -21.30
N THR A 227 3.78 -7.30 -20.33
CA THR A 227 4.47 -6.81 -19.13
C THR A 227 3.86 -7.41 -17.86
N MET A 228 4.72 -7.85 -16.94
CA MET A 228 4.34 -8.22 -15.58
C MET A 228 4.86 -7.20 -14.59
N VAL A 229 3.99 -6.74 -13.71
CA VAL A 229 4.38 -5.91 -12.56
C VAL A 229 4.22 -6.73 -11.29
N VAL A 230 5.24 -6.74 -10.46
CA VAL A 230 5.27 -7.47 -9.21
C VAL A 230 5.48 -6.55 -8.02
N VAL A 231 4.91 -6.94 -6.89
CA VAL A 231 5.17 -6.32 -5.58
C VAL A 231 6.07 -7.22 -4.75
N ARG A 232 6.84 -6.66 -3.81
CA ARG A 232 7.70 -7.41 -2.87
C ARG A 232 8.95 -8.09 -3.47
N GLY A 233 9.59 -7.43 -4.42
CA GLY A 233 10.99 -7.70 -4.74
C GLY A 233 11.28 -9.11 -5.26
N TRP A 234 10.66 -9.50 -6.35
CA TRP A 234 11.04 -10.67 -7.11
C TRP A 234 11.59 -10.23 -8.47
N ASP A 235 12.78 -10.69 -8.80
CA ASP A 235 13.48 -10.40 -10.05
C ASP A 235 13.89 -11.75 -10.68
N PRO A 236 13.28 -12.17 -11.79
CA PRO A 236 13.62 -13.43 -12.42
C PRO A 236 14.99 -13.37 -13.08
N GLU A 237 15.76 -14.44 -12.98
CA GLU A 237 17.02 -14.58 -13.71
C GLU A 237 16.80 -14.57 -15.23
N GLU A 238 15.70 -15.16 -15.69
CA GLU A 238 15.32 -15.23 -17.11
C GLU A 238 13.81 -15.02 -17.27
N THR A 239 13.42 -14.42 -18.38
CA THR A 239 12.03 -14.31 -18.82
C THR A 239 11.83 -15.04 -20.14
N GLU A 240 10.60 -15.42 -20.44
CA GLU A 240 10.25 -16.12 -21.67
C GLU A 240 9.40 -15.24 -22.60
N ARG A 241 9.32 -15.60 -23.87
CA ARG A 241 8.42 -14.97 -24.88
C ARG A 241 8.50 -13.45 -24.94
N GLY A 242 9.67 -12.87 -24.54
CA GLY A 242 9.84 -11.40 -24.51
C GLY A 242 9.02 -10.68 -23.43
N ILE A 243 8.50 -11.41 -22.45
CA ILE A 243 7.80 -10.82 -21.30
C ILE A 243 8.77 -9.95 -20.50
N VAL A 244 8.33 -8.73 -20.15
CA VAL A 244 9.10 -7.81 -19.31
C VAL A 244 8.56 -7.84 -17.90
N VAL A 245 9.42 -8.09 -16.91
CA VAL A 245 9.07 -8.01 -15.49
C VAL A 245 9.57 -6.70 -14.91
N LYS A 246 8.71 -5.99 -14.18
CA LYS A 246 9.02 -4.75 -13.49
C LYS A 246 8.59 -4.84 -12.03
N GLN A 247 9.40 -4.28 -11.13
CA GLN A 247 9.13 -4.28 -9.70
C GLN A 247 8.61 -2.92 -9.26
N VAL A 248 7.54 -2.92 -8.44
CA VAL A 248 7.11 -1.69 -7.76
C VAL A 248 7.97 -1.47 -6.52
N PHE A 249 8.73 -0.40 -6.53
CA PHE A 249 9.45 0.08 -5.38
C PHE A 249 8.86 1.41 -4.92
N VAL A 250 7.80 1.34 -4.11
CA VAL A 250 6.96 2.50 -3.74
C VAL A 250 7.73 3.66 -3.08
N PHE A 251 8.92 3.39 -2.54
CA PHE A 251 9.79 4.44 -1.96
C PHE A 251 10.19 5.51 -2.99
N ASP A 252 10.16 5.20 -4.29
CA ASP A 252 10.52 6.15 -5.36
C ASP A 252 9.42 7.20 -5.60
N VAL A 253 8.22 6.95 -5.08
CA VAL A 253 7.03 7.78 -5.37
C VAL A 253 6.29 8.29 -4.13
N LEU A 254 6.87 8.17 -2.93
CA LEU A 254 6.20 8.61 -1.69
C LEU A 254 5.84 10.10 -1.68
N GLU A 255 6.58 10.93 -2.41
CA GLU A 255 6.41 12.38 -2.49
C GLU A 255 5.64 12.83 -3.74
N ARG A 256 4.92 11.91 -4.42
CA ARG A 256 4.04 12.24 -5.55
C ARG A 256 2.72 12.83 -5.03
N THR A 257 2.80 14.12 -4.64
CA THR A 257 1.63 14.88 -4.16
C THR A 257 0.49 14.86 -5.16
N ASP A 258 0.79 14.95 -6.44
CA ASP A 258 -0.19 14.89 -7.55
C ASP A 258 -0.99 13.58 -7.54
N TRP A 259 -0.33 12.44 -7.36
CA TRP A 259 -1.00 11.14 -7.24
C TRP A 259 -1.78 11.02 -5.94
N LEU A 260 -1.21 11.48 -4.81
CA LEU A 260 -1.93 11.45 -3.53
C LEU A 260 -3.21 12.29 -3.57
N GLU A 261 -3.19 13.46 -4.20
CA GLU A 261 -4.37 14.31 -4.38
C GLU A 261 -5.41 13.65 -5.29
N GLU A 262 -5.00 13.00 -6.37
CA GLU A 262 -5.92 12.26 -7.24
C GLU A 262 -6.55 11.06 -6.51
N LEU A 263 -5.76 10.29 -5.77
CA LEU A 263 -6.25 9.19 -4.94
C LEU A 263 -7.25 9.69 -3.88
N ARG A 264 -6.94 10.83 -3.23
CA ARG A 264 -7.85 11.49 -2.29
C ARG A 264 -9.18 11.84 -2.96
N ARG A 265 -9.13 12.48 -4.14
CA ARG A 265 -10.31 12.86 -4.90
C ARG A 265 -11.16 11.64 -5.27
N LEU A 266 -10.54 10.59 -5.80
CA LEU A 266 -11.24 9.35 -6.16
C LEU A 266 -11.89 8.65 -4.94
N ALA A 267 -11.23 8.71 -3.79
CA ALA A 267 -11.80 8.19 -2.56
C ALA A 267 -12.98 9.05 -2.06
N SER A 268 -12.88 10.39 -2.15
CA SER A 268 -13.98 11.32 -1.83
C SER A 268 -15.20 11.10 -2.74
N ASP A 269 -14.97 10.78 -4.01
CA ASP A 269 -16.02 10.46 -5.00
C ASP A 269 -16.61 9.04 -4.80
N GLY A 270 -16.13 8.27 -3.81
CA GLY A 270 -16.57 6.91 -3.53
C GLY A 270 -16.07 5.85 -4.54
N ARG A 271 -15.11 6.20 -5.39
CA ARG A 271 -14.54 5.32 -6.42
C ARG A 271 -13.46 4.39 -5.87
N LEU A 272 -12.79 4.77 -4.79
CA LEU A 272 -11.88 3.93 -4.02
C LEU A 272 -12.50 3.61 -2.66
N GLN A 273 -12.55 2.33 -2.32
CA GLN A 273 -13.12 1.87 -1.06
C GLN A 273 -12.02 1.73 0.00
N LEU A 274 -12.05 2.60 1.01
CA LEU A 274 -11.11 2.61 2.11
C LEU A 274 -11.54 1.58 3.17
N ARG A 275 -10.84 0.43 3.26
CA ARG A 275 -11.28 -0.70 4.07
C ARG A 275 -10.38 -0.96 5.27
N VAL A 276 -10.95 -0.83 6.46
CA VAL A 276 -10.36 -1.23 7.73
C VAL A 276 -10.85 -2.63 8.08
N ALA A 277 -9.94 -3.54 8.38
CA ALA A 277 -10.25 -4.92 8.77
C ALA A 277 -10.24 -5.12 10.29
N GLY A 278 -9.62 -4.22 11.04
CA GLY A 278 -9.56 -4.24 12.50
C GLY A 278 -8.71 -3.09 13.02
N GLU A 279 -9.00 -2.65 14.24
CA GLU A 279 -8.30 -1.59 14.94
C GLU A 279 -7.60 -2.18 16.16
N TYR A 280 -6.37 -1.77 16.40
CA TYR A 280 -5.51 -2.33 17.45
C TYR A 280 -4.79 -1.18 18.17
N PRO A 281 -4.72 -1.17 19.51
CA PRO A 281 -3.84 -0.25 20.19
C PRO A 281 -2.37 -0.62 19.94
N PRO A 282 -1.40 0.27 20.15
CA PRO A 282 0.02 0.00 19.92
C PRO A 282 0.55 -1.23 20.66
N GLU A 283 -0.01 -1.54 21.82
CA GLU A 283 0.31 -2.73 22.64
C GLU A 283 -0.05 -4.04 21.95
N GLU A 284 -1.01 -4.01 21.03
CA GLU A 284 -1.49 -5.16 20.25
C GLU A 284 -0.93 -5.18 18.82
N ALA A 285 0.14 -4.45 18.53
CA ALA A 285 0.77 -4.44 17.21
C ALA A 285 1.19 -5.84 16.73
N ALA A 286 1.57 -6.72 17.66
CA ALA A 286 1.87 -8.12 17.37
C ALA A 286 0.64 -8.86 16.83
N GLU A 287 -0.54 -8.65 17.43
CA GLU A 287 -1.79 -9.26 16.98
C GLU A 287 -2.21 -8.72 15.60
N ALA A 288 -2.05 -7.41 15.37
CA ALA A 288 -2.31 -6.81 14.07
C ALA A 288 -1.46 -7.43 12.95
N GLN A 289 -0.16 -7.67 13.21
CA GLN A 289 0.72 -8.34 12.25
C GLN A 289 0.38 -9.82 12.09
N ARG A 290 0.03 -10.55 13.15
CA ARG A 290 -0.44 -11.95 13.06
C ARG A 290 -1.71 -12.06 12.20
N ALA A 291 -2.66 -11.15 12.38
CA ALA A 291 -3.87 -11.11 11.56
C ALA A 291 -3.54 -10.91 10.08
N MET A 292 -2.55 -10.06 9.77
CA MET A 292 -2.07 -9.87 8.40
C MET A 292 -1.38 -11.12 7.84
N GLU A 293 -0.52 -11.77 8.62
CA GLU A 293 0.20 -12.99 8.21
C GLU A 293 -0.74 -14.18 7.98
N ALA A 294 -1.80 -14.28 8.76
CA ALA A 294 -2.84 -15.31 8.58
C ALA A 294 -3.59 -15.16 7.24
N GLY A 295 -3.56 -13.98 6.66
CA GLY A 295 -4.24 -13.67 5.40
C GLY A 295 -5.75 -13.60 5.52
N GLY A 296 -6.44 -13.49 4.38
CA GLY A 296 -7.91 -13.44 4.35
C GLY A 296 -8.54 -12.10 4.74
N LEU A 297 -7.73 -11.09 5.11
CA LEU A 297 -8.23 -9.76 5.40
C LEU A 297 -8.81 -9.10 4.13
N ARG A 298 -9.97 -8.44 4.28
CA ARG A 298 -10.60 -7.64 3.21
C ARG A 298 -10.41 -6.13 3.46
N GLY A 299 -9.27 -5.76 4.04
CA GLY A 299 -8.88 -4.40 4.43
C GLY A 299 -7.52 -4.42 5.09
N ARG A 300 -7.18 -3.37 5.83
CA ARG A 300 -5.97 -3.29 6.66
C ARG A 300 -6.30 -3.36 8.14
N ALA A 301 -5.44 -4.03 8.90
CA ALA A 301 -5.33 -3.79 10.31
C ALA A 301 -4.73 -2.38 10.51
N VAL A 302 -5.22 -1.63 11.49
CA VAL A 302 -4.81 -0.25 11.75
C VAL A 302 -4.41 -0.12 13.21
N ILE A 303 -3.23 0.46 13.47
CA ILE A 303 -2.81 0.85 14.82
C ILE A 303 -3.42 2.21 15.12
N VAL A 304 -4.08 2.34 16.30
CA VAL A 304 -4.79 3.56 16.72
C VAL A 304 -4.13 4.13 17.98
N PHE A 305 -3.77 5.43 17.94
CA PHE A 305 -3.08 6.16 19.00
C PHE A 305 -4.00 7.12 19.74
#